data_3f9c5c97668feaaed30942c677999f18
#
_entry.id   3f9c5c97668feaaed30942c677999f18
#
_cell.length_a   1.000
_cell.length_b   1.000
_cell.length_c   1.000
_cell.angle_alpha   90.00
_cell.angle_beta   90.00
_cell.angle_gamma   90.00
#
_symmetry.space_group_name_H-M   'P 1'
#
loop_
_entity.id
_entity.type
_entity.pdbx_description
1 polymer ?
#
loop_
_entity_poly.entity_id
_entity_poly.type
_entity_poly.pdbx_seq_one_letter_code
_entity_poly.pdbx_strand_id
1 'polypeptide(L)'
;MDGSNPFTVLGNNGLTLKDMTQGYATLANQGNKPTLHIVAQVQTANGTDLYNAPTSAEQTFEANNANLVTKALTGVVQRGTATEARATGHTIAGKSGTANDSNAASFIGYTPSMLTSVAMWYPDANGNP
;
A
#
# COMPACT_ATOMS: atom_id res chain seq x y z
N MET A 1 -0.87 -11.68 -13.23
CA MET A 1 -0.13 -10.66 -14.01
C MET A 1 0.51 -11.35 -15.19
N ASP A 2 0.35 -10.80 -16.38
CA ASP A 2 1.04 -11.29 -17.56
C ASP A 2 2.48 -10.78 -17.57
N GLY A 3 3.43 -11.65 -17.25
CA GLY A 3 4.86 -11.29 -17.19
C GLY A 3 5.48 -11.03 -18.57
N SER A 4 4.75 -11.27 -19.67
CA SER A 4 5.21 -11.00 -21.03
C SER A 4 4.93 -9.55 -21.48
N ASN A 5 4.07 -8.82 -20.77
CA ASN A 5 3.72 -7.45 -21.11
C ASN A 5 4.70 -6.45 -20.42
N PRO A 6 5.57 -5.76 -21.18
CA PRO A 6 6.53 -4.82 -20.59
C PRO A 6 5.86 -3.63 -19.88
N PHE A 7 4.63 -3.29 -20.21
CA PHE A 7 3.87 -2.22 -19.55
C PHE A 7 3.39 -2.60 -18.13
N THR A 8 3.47 -3.88 -17.76
CA THR A 8 3.23 -4.31 -16.37
C THR A 8 4.13 -3.55 -15.37
N VAL A 9 5.37 -3.24 -15.76
CA VAL A 9 6.31 -2.45 -14.93
C VAL A 9 5.83 -1.01 -14.72
N LEU A 10 5.04 -0.47 -15.64
CA LEU A 10 4.47 0.87 -15.55
C LEU A 10 3.13 0.90 -14.79
N GLY A 11 2.64 -0.25 -14.31
CA GLY A 11 1.42 -0.31 -13.52
C GLY A 11 0.12 -0.32 -14.33
N ASN A 12 0.17 -0.82 -15.56
CA ASN A 12 -1.01 -0.86 -16.43
C ASN A 12 -1.94 -2.08 -16.14
N ASN A 13 -1.84 -2.66 -14.96
CA ASN A 13 -2.73 -3.73 -14.52
C ASN A 13 -3.79 -3.20 -13.58
N GLY A 14 -5.04 -3.60 -13.77
CA GLY A 14 -6.11 -3.32 -12.82
C GLY A 14 -5.84 -4.06 -11.50
N LEU A 15 -5.59 -3.31 -10.44
CA LEU A 15 -5.41 -3.81 -9.08
C LEU A 15 -6.41 -3.10 -8.16
N THR A 16 -6.96 -3.83 -7.21
CA THR A 16 -7.79 -3.21 -6.18
C THR A 16 -6.91 -2.39 -5.22
N LEU A 17 -7.50 -1.37 -4.59
CA LEU A 17 -6.79 -0.60 -3.55
C LEU A 17 -6.33 -1.52 -2.41
N LYS A 18 -7.09 -2.58 -2.11
CA LYS A 18 -6.73 -3.60 -1.13
C LYS A 18 -5.45 -4.35 -1.54
N ASP A 19 -5.33 -4.79 -2.80
CA ASP A 19 -4.15 -5.52 -3.27
C ASP A 19 -2.92 -4.63 -3.27
N MET A 20 -3.07 -3.37 -3.67
CA MET A 20 -2.01 -2.36 -3.57
C MET A 20 -1.59 -2.14 -2.11
N THR A 21 -2.55 -1.98 -1.21
CA THR A 21 -2.29 -1.85 0.24
C THR A 21 -1.54 -3.05 0.77
N GLN A 22 -1.94 -4.27 0.37
CA GLN A 22 -1.26 -5.51 0.76
C GLN A 22 0.21 -5.54 0.31
N GLY A 23 0.48 -5.13 -0.93
CA GLY A 23 1.84 -5.05 -1.48
C GLY A 23 2.73 -4.10 -0.69
N TYR A 24 2.23 -2.89 -0.41
CA TYR A 24 2.99 -1.89 0.38
C TYR A 24 3.11 -2.28 1.87
N ALA A 25 2.11 -2.96 2.44
CA ALA A 25 2.21 -3.51 3.79
C ALA A 25 3.32 -4.57 3.88
N THR A 26 3.51 -5.36 2.82
CA THR A 26 4.61 -6.32 2.74
C THR A 26 5.98 -5.61 2.75
N LEU A 27 6.13 -4.52 2.01
CA LEU A 27 7.36 -3.71 2.01
C LEU A 27 7.59 -3.07 3.39
N ALA A 28 6.55 -2.48 3.99
CA ALA A 28 6.61 -1.86 5.32
C ALA A 28 7.01 -2.88 6.41
N ASN A 29 6.61 -4.14 6.23
CA ASN A 29 6.90 -5.26 7.14
C ASN A 29 8.15 -6.06 6.71
N GLN A 30 9.13 -5.38 6.12
CA GLN A 30 10.44 -5.96 5.77
C GLN A 30 10.33 -7.23 4.87
N GLY A 31 9.37 -7.23 3.96
CA GLY A 31 9.16 -8.34 3.03
C GLY A 31 8.25 -9.46 3.53
N ASN A 32 7.76 -9.36 4.76
CA ASN A 32 6.79 -10.30 5.30
C ASN A 32 5.37 -9.83 4.96
N LYS A 33 4.63 -10.62 4.20
CA LYS A 33 3.25 -10.34 3.82
C LYS A 33 2.31 -10.57 4.99
N PRO A 34 1.75 -9.51 5.61
CA PRO A 34 0.81 -9.66 6.72
C PRO A 34 -0.56 -10.12 6.23
N THR A 35 -1.33 -10.79 7.07
CA THR A 35 -2.75 -11.02 6.80
C THR A 35 -3.53 -9.75 7.14
N LEU A 36 -4.20 -9.16 6.13
CA LEU A 36 -5.06 -8.00 6.35
C LEU A 36 -6.39 -8.42 6.97
N HIS A 37 -6.84 -7.70 7.99
CA HIS A 37 -8.13 -7.91 8.64
C HIS A 37 -8.74 -6.56 9.05
N ILE A 38 -10.06 -6.50 9.15
CA ILE A 38 -10.79 -5.31 9.57
C ILE A 38 -11.05 -5.37 11.09
N VAL A 39 -11.30 -6.59 11.61
CA VAL A 39 -11.53 -6.82 13.03
C VAL A 39 -10.31 -7.53 13.60
N ALA A 40 -9.61 -6.90 14.53
CA ALA A 40 -8.45 -7.47 15.19
C ALA A 40 -8.84 -8.47 16.29
N GLN A 41 -9.85 -8.12 17.07
CA GLN A 41 -10.30 -8.92 18.22
C GLN A 41 -11.79 -8.68 18.51
N VAL A 42 -12.46 -9.70 18.96
CA VAL A 42 -13.82 -9.60 19.53
C VAL A 42 -13.81 -10.24 20.91
N GLN A 43 -14.30 -9.50 21.90
CA GLN A 43 -14.40 -9.95 23.28
C GLN A 43 -15.83 -9.79 23.81
N THR A 44 -16.19 -10.61 24.77
CA THR A 44 -17.39 -10.41 25.59
C THR A 44 -17.18 -9.25 26.57
N ALA A 45 -18.26 -8.76 27.19
CA ALA A 45 -18.18 -7.69 28.19
C ALA A 45 -17.32 -8.04 29.42
N ASN A 46 -17.13 -9.32 29.72
CA ASN A 46 -16.29 -9.82 30.83
C ASN A 46 -14.85 -10.14 30.39
N GLY A 47 -14.46 -9.78 29.16
CA GLY A 47 -13.09 -9.93 28.67
C GLY A 47 -12.75 -11.30 28.07
N THR A 48 -13.74 -12.18 27.87
CA THR A 48 -13.47 -13.46 27.21
C THR A 48 -13.32 -13.28 25.71
N ASP A 49 -12.22 -13.74 25.12
CA ASP A 49 -11.97 -13.69 23.69
C ASP A 49 -12.93 -14.60 22.92
N LEU A 50 -13.64 -14.03 21.97
CA LEU A 50 -14.50 -14.73 21.01
C LEU A 50 -13.82 -14.91 19.67
N TYR A 51 -12.94 -13.98 19.30
CA TYR A 51 -12.19 -14.00 18.05
C TYR A 51 -10.90 -13.21 18.20
N ASN A 52 -9.84 -13.73 17.66
CA ASN A 52 -8.58 -13.02 17.44
C ASN A 52 -8.17 -13.19 15.97
N ALA A 53 -7.86 -12.10 15.30
CA ALA A 53 -7.37 -12.14 13.93
C ALA A 53 -6.01 -12.86 13.88
N PRO A 54 -5.75 -13.65 12.82
CA PRO A 54 -4.43 -14.27 12.64
C PRO A 54 -3.36 -13.19 12.44
N THR A 55 -2.26 -13.30 13.19
CA THR A 55 -1.10 -12.40 13.10
C THR A 55 0.03 -12.98 12.24
N SER A 56 -0.24 -14.07 11.52
CA SER A 56 0.74 -14.71 10.66
C SER A 56 1.18 -13.80 9.52
N ALA A 57 2.46 -13.85 9.20
CA ALA A 57 3.02 -13.19 8.03
C ALA A 57 3.87 -14.21 7.26
N GLU A 58 3.85 -14.13 5.94
CA GLU A 58 4.60 -14.98 5.03
C GLU A 58 5.77 -14.20 4.44
N GLN A 59 6.99 -14.72 4.52
CA GLN A 59 8.15 -14.11 3.89
C GLN A 59 8.00 -14.17 2.38
N THR A 60 7.78 -13.03 1.75
CA THR A 60 7.58 -12.90 0.29
C THR A 60 8.82 -12.32 -0.39
N PHE A 61 9.53 -11.41 0.27
CA PHE A 61 10.77 -10.81 -0.20
C PHE A 61 11.84 -10.88 0.88
N GLU A 62 13.09 -10.94 0.46
CA GLU A 62 14.22 -10.72 1.35
C GLU A 62 14.14 -9.32 1.98
N ALA A 63 14.40 -9.23 3.29
CA ALA A 63 14.33 -7.97 4.05
C ALA A 63 15.21 -6.88 3.44
N ASN A 64 16.40 -7.23 2.95
CA ASN A 64 17.30 -6.29 2.26
C ASN A 64 16.64 -5.67 1.03
N ASN A 65 15.96 -6.46 0.21
CA ASN A 65 15.29 -5.98 -0.99
C ASN A 65 14.12 -5.04 -0.62
N ALA A 66 13.32 -5.42 0.37
CA ALA A 66 12.25 -4.57 0.89
C ALA A 66 12.78 -3.22 1.43
N ASN A 67 13.91 -3.24 2.14
CA ASN A 67 14.55 -2.04 2.68
C ASN A 67 15.12 -1.14 1.55
N LEU A 68 15.69 -1.71 0.49
CA LEU A 68 16.17 -0.94 -0.67
C LEU A 68 15.01 -0.24 -1.38
N VAL A 69 13.89 -0.94 -1.57
CA VAL A 69 12.67 -0.34 -2.15
C VAL A 69 12.11 0.75 -1.23
N THR A 70 12.04 0.52 0.07
CA THR A 70 11.60 1.50 1.06
C THR A 70 12.48 2.77 1.01
N LYS A 71 13.79 2.63 0.90
CA LYS A 71 14.71 3.76 0.74
C LYS A 71 14.44 4.54 -0.55
N ALA A 72 14.18 3.86 -1.66
CA ALA A 72 13.81 4.51 -2.92
C ALA A 72 12.49 5.26 -2.79
N LEU A 73 11.47 4.65 -2.17
CA LEU A 73 10.16 5.25 -1.92
C LEU A 73 10.22 6.45 -0.95
N THR A 74 11.12 6.44 0.02
CA THR A 74 11.41 7.62 0.85
C THR A 74 11.95 8.77 -0.01
N GLY A 75 12.78 8.47 -1.01
CA GLY A 75 13.26 9.46 -1.99
C GLY A 75 12.13 10.12 -2.79
N VAL A 76 11.06 9.39 -3.11
CA VAL A 76 9.88 9.92 -3.81
C VAL A 76 9.18 11.01 -2.98
N VAL A 77 9.07 10.81 -1.68
CA VAL A 77 8.49 11.80 -0.75
C VAL A 77 9.45 12.96 -0.50
N GLN A 78 10.75 12.69 -0.37
CA GLN A 78 11.72 13.76 -0.06
C GLN A 78 11.99 14.71 -1.23
N ARG A 79 12.06 14.21 -2.46
CA ARG A 79 12.49 14.97 -3.64
C ARG A 79 11.83 14.58 -4.97
N GLY A 80 10.81 13.69 -4.93
CA GLY A 80 10.09 13.20 -6.11
C GLY A 80 8.69 13.79 -6.22
N THR A 81 7.77 12.99 -6.78
CA THR A 81 6.40 13.39 -7.12
C THR A 81 5.43 13.45 -5.94
N ALA A 82 5.87 13.13 -4.71
CA ALA A 82 5.04 13.08 -3.52
C ALA A 82 5.55 13.98 -2.38
N THR A 83 6.18 15.11 -2.72
CA THR A 83 6.80 16.03 -1.75
C THR A 83 5.81 16.65 -0.78
N GLU A 84 4.54 16.77 -1.14
CA GLU A 84 3.48 17.29 -0.26
C GLU A 84 3.29 16.42 1.00
N ALA A 85 3.56 15.12 0.92
CA ALA A 85 3.48 14.22 2.06
C ALA A 85 4.49 14.57 3.19
N ARG A 86 5.52 15.38 2.92
CA ARG A 86 6.45 15.89 3.95
C ARG A 86 5.77 16.78 4.98
N ALA A 87 4.64 17.40 4.63
CA ALA A 87 3.89 18.28 5.54
C ALA A 87 3.42 17.57 6.82
N THR A 88 3.40 16.24 6.84
CA THR A 88 3.06 15.46 8.04
C THR A 88 4.12 15.51 9.13
N GLY A 89 5.35 15.93 8.83
CA GLY A 89 6.48 15.93 9.76
C GLY A 89 7.10 14.56 10.04
N HIS A 90 6.59 13.49 9.36
CA HIS A 90 7.12 12.12 9.49
C HIS A 90 7.98 11.72 8.28
N THR A 91 8.93 10.82 8.51
CA THR A 91 9.61 10.14 7.41
C THR A 91 8.68 9.10 6.80
N ILE A 92 8.24 9.35 5.57
CA ILE A 92 7.30 8.50 4.85
C ILE A 92 8.02 7.90 3.63
N ALA A 93 7.84 6.62 3.42
CA ALA A 93 8.08 5.97 2.14
C ALA A 93 6.75 5.90 1.38
N GLY A 94 6.70 6.34 0.12
CA GLY A 94 5.44 6.37 -0.60
C GLY A 94 5.57 6.59 -2.10
N LYS A 95 4.46 6.39 -2.80
CA LYS A 95 4.37 6.55 -4.26
C LYS A 95 3.03 7.16 -4.66
N SER A 96 3.10 8.16 -5.50
CA SER A 96 1.94 8.68 -6.23
C SER A 96 1.68 7.85 -7.49
N GLY A 97 0.44 7.72 -7.88
CA GLY A 97 0.01 7.17 -9.16
C GLY A 97 -0.94 8.13 -9.85
N THR A 98 -0.83 8.24 -11.17
CA THR A 98 -1.76 8.99 -12.00
C THR A 98 -2.07 8.14 -13.22
N ALA A 99 -3.36 7.91 -13.48
CA ALA A 99 -3.77 7.24 -14.70
C ALA A 99 -3.70 8.20 -15.91
N ASN A 100 -3.71 7.62 -17.11
CA ASN A 100 -3.73 8.36 -18.35
C ASN A 100 -4.88 9.39 -18.34
N ASP A 101 -4.63 10.56 -18.92
CA ASP A 101 -5.58 11.68 -18.98
C ASP A 101 -6.03 12.24 -17.62
N SER A 102 -5.30 11.95 -16.55
CA SER A 102 -5.59 12.40 -15.18
C SER A 102 -6.96 11.94 -14.63
N ASN A 103 -7.55 10.89 -15.19
CA ASN A 103 -8.85 10.37 -14.75
C ASN A 103 -8.80 9.68 -13.39
N ALA A 104 -7.63 9.27 -12.94
CA ALA A 104 -7.44 8.74 -11.59
C ALA A 104 -6.11 9.20 -10.99
N ALA A 105 -6.13 9.43 -9.71
CA ALA A 105 -4.95 9.73 -8.90
C ALA A 105 -4.94 8.84 -7.66
N SER A 106 -3.75 8.41 -7.26
CA SER A 106 -3.58 7.61 -6.05
C SER A 106 -2.32 8.01 -5.31
N PHE A 107 -2.30 7.74 -4.02
CA PHE A 107 -1.11 7.80 -3.19
C PHE A 107 -1.14 6.66 -2.18
N ILE A 108 -0.02 5.98 -2.03
CA ILE A 108 0.19 5.03 -0.96
C ILE A 108 1.47 5.43 -0.25
N GLY A 109 1.36 5.61 1.06
CA GLY A 109 2.50 5.98 1.91
C GLY A 109 2.48 5.24 3.23
N TYR A 110 3.66 4.97 3.77
CA TYR A 110 3.80 4.27 5.03
C TYR A 110 4.97 4.78 5.87
N THR A 111 4.79 4.63 7.16
CA THR A 111 5.80 4.69 8.21
C THR A 111 5.99 3.29 8.79
N PRO A 112 6.89 3.07 9.76
CA PRO A 112 7.00 1.76 10.44
C PRO A 112 5.71 1.29 11.15
N SER A 113 4.79 2.20 11.48
CA SER A 113 3.60 1.91 12.29
C SER A 113 2.27 2.16 11.60
N MET A 114 2.26 2.82 10.44
CA MET A 114 1.02 3.19 9.75
C MET A 114 1.21 3.13 8.23
N LEU A 115 0.22 2.63 7.54
CA LEU A 115 0.10 2.69 6.09
C LEU A 115 -1.22 3.34 5.72
N THR A 116 -1.17 4.26 4.77
CA THR A 116 -2.34 4.92 4.20
C THR A 116 -2.37 4.74 2.69
N SER A 117 -3.52 4.33 2.17
CA SER A 117 -3.77 4.19 0.74
C SER A 117 -4.98 5.04 0.37
N VAL A 118 -4.82 5.91 -0.61
CA VAL A 118 -5.89 6.77 -1.13
C VAL A 118 -5.94 6.62 -2.64
N ALA A 119 -7.15 6.49 -3.17
CA ALA A 119 -7.41 6.55 -4.60
C ALA A 119 -8.62 7.44 -4.87
N MET A 120 -8.53 8.26 -5.90
CA MET A 120 -9.58 9.11 -6.40
C MET A 120 -9.69 8.89 -7.90
N TRP A 121 -10.90 8.87 -8.42
CA TRP A 121 -11.15 8.72 -9.85
C TRP A 121 -12.37 9.52 -10.27
N TYR A 122 -12.39 9.89 -11.53
CA TYR A 122 -13.55 10.45 -12.17
C TYR A 122 -14.31 9.31 -12.85
N PRO A 123 -15.51 8.96 -12.39
CA PRO A 123 -16.23 7.80 -12.94
C PRO A 123 -16.69 8.09 -14.38
N ASP A 124 -16.68 7.04 -15.21
CA ASP A 124 -17.34 7.06 -16.49
C ASP A 124 -18.88 7.18 -16.35
N ALA A 125 -19.61 7.24 -17.46
CA ALA A 125 -21.08 7.32 -17.46
C ALA A 125 -21.78 6.12 -16.78
N ASN A 126 -21.07 5.02 -16.56
CA ASN A 126 -21.56 3.80 -15.89
C ASN A 126 -21.08 3.70 -14.43
N GLY A 127 -20.32 4.68 -13.94
CA GLY A 127 -19.77 4.71 -12.58
C GLY A 127 -18.48 3.90 -12.40
N ASN A 128 -17.83 3.44 -13.48
CA ASN A 128 -16.54 2.74 -13.40
C ASN A 128 -15.38 3.75 -13.30
N PRO A 129 -14.28 3.38 -12.60
CA PRO A 129 -13.06 4.19 -12.54
C PRO A 129 -12.31 4.25 -13.86
#